data_12540ea9dc4120804d24a07fbbaca0bb
#
_entry.id   12540ea9dc4120804d24a07fbbaca0bb
#
_cell.length_a   1.000
_cell.length_b   1.000
_cell.length_c   1.000
_cell.angle_alpha   90.00
_cell.angle_beta   90.00
_cell.angle_gamma   90.00
#
_symmetry.space_group_name_H-M   'P 1'
#
loop_
_entity.id
_entity.type
_entity.pdbx_description
1 polymer ?
#
loop_
_entity_poly.entity_id
_entity_poly.type
_entity_poly.pdbx_seq_one_letter_code
_entity_poly.pdbx_strand_id
1 'polypeptide(L)'
;MQYQNGLIKLVPLKTRNARRKIYMNKALKDYFLKLYETTKAAETELYEQRQQNHTMIFDTDGKQISSLVLVNTVLNGKIQTVNSMKYHSRMIKDTLNIEFKYHYLRHTYGTILAELNTPSHILCNQMGHGNAQVTQKYYLAVSKQGIDILKEKTNQL
;
A
#
# COMPACT_ATOMS: atom_id res chain seq x y z
N MET A 1 -4.06 0.24 12.45
CA MET A 1 -5.17 -0.72 12.61
C MET A 1 -4.61 -2.00 13.20
N GLN A 2 -5.21 -2.49 14.27
CA GLN A 2 -4.89 -3.78 14.89
C GLN A 2 -6.10 -4.70 14.70
N TYR A 3 -5.85 -5.97 14.41
CA TYR A 3 -6.88 -6.98 14.20
C TYR A 3 -6.62 -8.18 15.12
N GLN A 4 -7.61 -8.56 15.93
CA GLN A 4 -7.54 -9.70 16.83
C GLN A 4 -8.96 -10.29 16.99
N ASN A 5 -9.13 -11.56 16.64
CA ASN A 5 -10.37 -12.32 16.88
C ASN A 5 -11.67 -11.61 16.41
N GLY A 6 -11.70 -11.08 15.20
CA GLY A 6 -12.83 -10.32 14.67
C GLY A 6 -12.90 -8.85 15.11
N LEU A 7 -12.12 -8.46 16.11
CA LEU A 7 -12.06 -7.09 16.60
C LEU A 7 -11.01 -6.29 15.83
N ILE A 8 -11.41 -5.13 15.34
CA ILE A 8 -10.55 -4.19 14.63
C ILE A 8 -10.49 -2.91 15.42
N LYS A 9 -9.31 -2.53 15.87
CA LYS A 9 -9.09 -1.27 16.55
C LYS A 9 -8.32 -0.30 15.66
N LEU A 10 -8.88 0.89 15.43
CA LEU A 10 -8.13 1.98 14.84
C LEU A 10 -7.11 2.46 15.89
N VAL A 11 -5.87 2.61 15.47
CA VAL A 11 -4.80 3.07 16.36
C VAL A 11 -4.11 4.28 15.74
N PRO A 12 -3.54 5.19 16.53
CA PRO A 12 -2.76 6.30 16.02
C PRO A 12 -1.62 5.82 15.12
N LEU A 13 -1.21 6.66 14.19
CA LEU A 13 -0.07 6.35 13.32
C LEU A 13 1.20 6.21 14.16
N LYS A 14 1.94 5.12 13.95
CA LYS A 14 3.12 4.76 14.73
C LYS A 14 4.24 5.80 14.64
N THR A 15 4.37 6.50 13.53
CA THR A 15 5.44 7.48 13.30
C THR A 15 4.87 8.77 12.71
N ARG A 16 5.54 9.90 12.97
CA ARG A 16 5.20 11.20 12.39
C ARG A 16 5.17 11.15 10.86
N ASN A 17 6.12 10.47 10.24
CA ASN A 17 6.25 10.36 8.78
C ASN A 17 5.17 9.47 8.12
N ALA A 18 4.44 8.71 8.92
CA ALA A 18 3.27 7.98 8.42
C ALA A 18 2.12 8.93 8.08
N ARG A 19 2.06 10.11 8.72
CA ARG A 19 1.07 11.16 8.42
C ARG A 19 1.58 12.05 7.31
N ARG A 20 1.17 11.77 6.07
CA ARG A 20 1.63 12.49 4.89
C ARG A 20 0.57 12.58 3.81
N LYS A 21 0.75 13.50 2.88
CA LYS A 21 0.00 13.56 1.62
C LYS A 21 0.72 12.72 0.57
N ILE A 22 -0.02 11.90 -0.17
CA ILE A 22 0.49 11.08 -1.27
C ILE A 22 -0.10 11.64 -2.55
N TYR A 23 0.74 11.96 -3.53
CA TYR A 23 0.30 12.38 -4.84
C TYR A 23 -0.10 11.16 -5.65
N MET A 24 -1.25 11.24 -6.30
CA MET A 24 -1.80 10.21 -7.15
C MET A 24 -1.93 10.72 -8.58
N ASN A 25 -1.68 9.86 -9.56
CA ASN A 25 -2.04 10.18 -10.93
C ASN A 25 -3.58 10.20 -11.11
N LYS A 26 -4.03 10.73 -12.25
CA LYS A 26 -5.47 10.87 -12.52
C LYS A 26 -6.21 9.52 -12.45
N ALA A 27 -5.65 8.48 -13.10
CA ALA A 27 -6.29 7.16 -13.14
C ALA A 27 -6.49 6.56 -11.74
N LEU A 28 -5.49 6.68 -10.86
CA LEU A 28 -5.57 6.20 -9.49
C LEU A 28 -6.57 7.02 -8.67
N LYS A 29 -6.60 8.34 -8.87
CA LYS A 29 -7.58 9.22 -8.21
C LYS A 29 -9.02 8.84 -8.61
N ASP A 30 -9.28 8.69 -9.91
CA ASP A 30 -10.60 8.34 -10.44
C ASP A 30 -11.03 6.96 -9.92
N TYR A 31 -10.11 6.00 -9.87
CA TYR A 31 -10.36 4.68 -9.27
C TYR A 31 -10.75 4.77 -7.80
N PHE A 32 -10.02 5.55 -6.99
CA PHE A 32 -10.34 5.68 -5.57
C PHE A 32 -11.65 6.44 -5.33
N LEU A 33 -11.97 7.43 -6.15
CA LEU A 33 -13.26 8.13 -6.06
C LEU A 33 -14.42 7.16 -6.33
N LYS A 34 -14.33 6.40 -7.43
CA LYS A 34 -15.33 5.37 -7.74
C LYS A 34 -15.47 4.34 -6.63
N LEU A 35 -14.34 3.86 -6.10
CA LEU A 35 -14.34 2.89 -5.00
C LEU A 35 -14.98 3.48 -3.73
N TYR A 36 -14.69 4.73 -3.41
CA TYR A 36 -15.30 5.43 -2.29
C TYR A 36 -16.81 5.54 -2.44
N GLU A 37 -17.30 5.99 -3.59
CA GLU A 37 -18.72 6.12 -3.88
C GLU A 37 -19.44 4.77 -3.79
N THR A 38 -18.88 3.73 -4.41
CA THR A 38 -19.41 2.37 -4.35
C THR A 38 -19.47 1.84 -2.93
N THR A 39 -18.39 2.00 -2.16
CA THR A 39 -18.33 1.52 -0.78
C THR A 39 -19.27 2.32 0.12
N LYS A 40 -19.41 3.62 -0.10
CA LYS A 40 -20.34 4.47 0.63
C LYS A 40 -21.79 4.11 0.34
N ALA A 41 -22.12 3.85 -0.90
CA ALA A 41 -23.47 3.40 -1.27
C ALA A 41 -23.86 2.06 -0.65
N ALA A 42 -22.88 1.14 -0.51
CA ALA A 42 -23.07 -0.17 0.10
C ALA A 42 -22.84 -0.19 1.61
N GLU A 43 -22.65 0.95 2.27
CA GLU A 43 -22.15 1.01 3.66
C GLU A 43 -23.08 0.28 4.64
N THR A 44 -24.39 0.45 4.53
CA THR A 44 -25.38 -0.19 5.40
C THR A 44 -25.29 -1.72 5.27
N GLU A 45 -25.30 -2.22 4.04
CA GLU A 45 -25.19 -3.66 3.76
C GLU A 45 -23.85 -4.23 4.27
N LEU A 46 -22.75 -3.53 4.01
CA LEU A 46 -21.42 -3.92 4.49
C LEU A 46 -21.32 -3.90 6.02
N TYR A 47 -22.03 -2.98 6.68
CA TYR A 47 -22.12 -2.97 8.13
C TYR A 47 -22.88 -4.19 8.65
N GLU A 48 -24.04 -4.51 8.09
CA GLU A 48 -24.84 -5.69 8.45
C GLU A 48 -24.04 -6.99 8.22
N GLN A 49 -23.36 -7.12 7.09
CA GLN A 49 -22.48 -8.25 6.81
C GLN A 49 -21.32 -8.36 7.81
N ARG A 50 -20.76 -7.24 8.27
CA ARG A 50 -19.73 -7.26 9.33
C ARG A 50 -20.31 -7.74 10.65
N GLN A 51 -21.51 -7.33 11.02
CA GLN A 51 -22.19 -7.81 12.24
C GLN A 51 -22.42 -9.33 12.19
N GLN A 52 -22.92 -9.85 11.06
CA GLN A 52 -23.11 -11.30 10.84
C GLN A 52 -21.78 -12.07 10.94
N ASN A 53 -20.67 -11.48 10.48
CA ASN A 53 -19.34 -12.07 10.57
C ASN A 53 -18.64 -11.80 11.92
N HIS A 54 -19.33 -11.28 12.92
CA HIS A 54 -18.77 -10.89 14.22
C HIS A 54 -17.55 -9.97 14.11
N THR A 55 -17.51 -9.12 13.07
CA THR A 55 -16.41 -8.16 12.86
C THR A 55 -16.83 -6.80 13.40
N MET A 56 -16.19 -6.36 14.48
CA MET A 56 -16.46 -5.07 15.10
C MET A 56 -15.27 -4.12 14.90
N ILE A 57 -15.56 -2.86 14.67
CA ILE A 57 -14.56 -1.81 14.49
C ILE A 57 -14.67 -0.80 15.62
N PHE A 58 -13.56 -0.47 16.25
CA PHE A 58 -13.46 0.49 17.34
C PHE A 58 -12.52 1.64 16.95
N ASP A 59 -12.85 2.84 17.39
CA ASP A 59 -11.98 4.00 17.26
C ASP A 59 -10.80 3.96 18.26
N THR A 60 -10.02 5.06 18.28
CA THR A 60 -8.87 5.19 19.18
C THR A 60 -9.28 5.23 20.66
N ASP A 61 -10.49 5.65 20.94
CA ASP A 61 -11.04 5.83 22.29
C ASP A 61 -11.80 4.58 22.77
N GLY A 62 -11.89 3.55 21.91
CA GLY A 62 -12.56 2.30 22.21
C GLY A 62 -14.07 2.33 21.97
N LYS A 63 -14.59 3.37 21.29
CA LYS A 63 -15.99 3.45 20.90
C LYS A 63 -16.21 2.66 19.61
N GLN A 64 -17.28 1.86 19.57
CA GLN A 64 -17.63 1.12 18.36
C GLN A 64 -18.08 2.07 17.25
N ILE A 65 -17.56 1.86 16.05
CA ILE A 65 -17.91 2.62 14.86
C ILE A 65 -18.89 1.79 14.03
N SER A 66 -20.08 2.34 13.81
CA SER A 66 -21.11 1.74 12.94
C SER A 66 -20.96 2.12 11.46
N SER A 67 -20.44 3.31 11.19
CA SER A 67 -20.28 3.88 9.85
C SER A 67 -18.82 4.15 9.56
N LEU A 68 -18.23 3.38 8.65
CA LEU A 68 -16.84 3.54 8.23
C LEU A 68 -16.65 3.05 6.80
N VAL A 69 -16.39 3.98 5.89
CA VAL A 69 -16.04 3.67 4.52
C VAL A 69 -14.60 3.17 4.44
N LEU A 70 -14.42 1.92 4.08
CA LEU A 70 -13.12 1.26 3.95
C LEU A 70 -12.89 0.84 2.51
N VAL A 71 -11.72 1.18 1.97
CA VAL A 71 -11.32 0.82 0.60
C VAL A 71 -10.78 -0.62 0.48
N ASN A 72 -10.46 -1.27 1.59
CA ASN A 72 -9.87 -2.62 1.62
C ASN A 72 -10.85 -3.69 2.13
N THR A 73 -12.12 -3.56 1.80
CA THR A 73 -13.15 -4.58 2.05
C THR A 73 -13.32 -5.50 0.85
N VAL A 74 -13.71 -6.75 1.10
CA VAL A 74 -14.21 -7.68 0.10
C VAL A 74 -15.73 -7.67 0.07
N LEU A 75 -16.32 -8.25 -0.98
CA LEU A 75 -17.77 -8.22 -1.23
C LEU A 75 -18.65 -8.70 -0.06
N ASN A 76 -18.12 -9.55 0.81
CA ASN A 76 -18.83 -10.05 1.99
C ASN A 76 -18.60 -9.18 3.25
N GLY A 77 -18.21 -7.95 3.11
CA GLY A 77 -17.96 -7.01 4.22
C GLY A 77 -16.69 -7.26 5.03
N LYS A 78 -15.98 -8.39 4.81
CA LYS A 78 -14.73 -8.67 5.52
C LYS A 78 -13.64 -7.69 5.09
N ILE A 79 -12.83 -7.30 6.04
CA ILE A 79 -11.69 -6.41 5.80
C ILE A 79 -10.48 -7.24 5.39
N GLN A 80 -9.81 -6.82 4.32
CA GLN A 80 -8.55 -7.45 3.93
C GLN A 80 -7.49 -7.20 5.00
N THR A 81 -6.84 -8.27 5.41
CA THR A 81 -5.78 -8.27 6.41
C THR A 81 -4.44 -8.63 5.78
N VAL A 82 -3.36 -8.51 6.54
CA VAL A 82 -2.03 -8.99 6.12
C VAL A 82 -2.05 -10.48 5.74
N ASN A 83 -2.92 -11.28 6.37
CA ASN A 83 -3.03 -12.70 6.04
C ASN A 83 -3.66 -12.95 4.66
N SER A 84 -4.64 -12.13 4.24
CA SER A 84 -5.17 -12.19 2.88
C SER A 84 -4.07 -11.93 1.84
N MET A 85 -3.22 -10.95 2.11
CA MET A 85 -2.08 -10.63 1.24
C MET A 85 -1.03 -11.75 1.18
N LYS A 86 -0.77 -12.42 2.32
CA LYS A 86 0.12 -13.59 2.36
C LYS A 86 -0.40 -14.75 1.51
N TYR A 87 -1.72 -14.95 1.49
CA TYR A 87 -2.34 -15.96 0.63
C TYR A 87 -2.04 -15.71 -0.84
N HIS A 88 -2.26 -14.49 -1.34
CA HIS A 88 -1.95 -14.14 -2.73
C HIS A 88 -0.46 -14.29 -3.05
N SER A 89 0.42 -13.87 -2.15
CA SER A 89 1.88 -14.03 -2.34
C SER A 89 2.28 -15.50 -2.47
N ARG A 90 1.66 -16.38 -1.66
CA ARG A 90 1.89 -17.83 -1.75
C ARG A 90 1.37 -18.39 -3.06
N MET A 91 0.15 -18.04 -3.46
CA MET A 91 -0.45 -18.50 -4.72
C MET A 91 0.41 -18.10 -5.94
N ILE A 92 0.94 -16.88 -5.97
CA ILE A 92 1.85 -16.42 -7.04
C ILE A 92 3.12 -17.26 -7.05
N LYS A 93 3.70 -17.54 -5.88
CA LYS A 93 4.88 -18.39 -5.75
C LYS A 93 4.62 -19.81 -6.26
N ASP A 94 3.53 -20.41 -5.82
CA ASP A 94 3.20 -21.80 -6.15
C ASP A 94 2.82 -22.00 -7.62
N THR A 95 2.16 -20.98 -8.23
CA THR A 95 1.68 -21.05 -9.62
C THR A 95 2.74 -20.63 -10.64
N LEU A 96 3.50 -19.56 -10.32
CA LEU A 96 4.41 -18.91 -11.28
C LEU A 96 5.88 -19.09 -10.90
N ASN A 97 6.18 -19.71 -9.76
CA ASN A 97 7.52 -19.82 -9.16
C ASN A 97 8.19 -18.42 -8.98
N ILE A 98 7.38 -17.39 -8.74
CA ILE A 98 7.85 -16.02 -8.49
C ILE A 98 7.75 -15.72 -7.00
N GLU A 99 8.89 -15.40 -6.36
CA GLU A 99 8.88 -14.93 -4.98
C GLU A 99 8.34 -13.49 -4.92
N PHE A 100 7.04 -13.35 -4.63
CA PHE A 100 6.35 -12.07 -4.59
C PHE A 100 6.06 -11.62 -3.16
N LYS A 101 6.38 -10.36 -2.86
CA LYS A 101 5.99 -9.65 -1.63
C LYS A 101 5.40 -8.29 -2.01
N TYR A 102 4.29 -7.90 -1.41
CA TYR A 102 3.66 -6.59 -1.69
C TYR A 102 4.62 -5.41 -1.48
N HIS A 103 5.59 -5.57 -0.59
CA HIS A 103 6.61 -4.54 -0.37
C HIS A 103 7.51 -4.31 -1.60
N TYR A 104 7.64 -5.29 -2.49
CA TYR A 104 8.37 -5.14 -3.75
C TYR A 104 7.69 -4.13 -4.69
N LEU A 105 6.36 -4.05 -4.70
CA LEU A 105 5.64 -3.02 -5.46
C LEU A 105 6.04 -1.61 -5.02
N ARG A 106 6.23 -1.42 -3.72
CA ARG A 106 6.73 -0.16 -3.17
C ARG A 106 8.16 0.11 -3.61
N HIS A 107 9.04 -0.89 -3.64
CA HIS A 107 10.40 -0.75 -4.15
C HIS A 107 10.40 -0.38 -5.62
N THR A 108 9.65 -1.10 -6.45
CA THR A 108 9.49 -0.80 -7.90
C THR A 108 9.01 0.63 -8.12
N TYR A 109 7.99 1.06 -7.39
CA TYR A 109 7.49 2.44 -7.46
C TYR A 109 8.59 3.46 -7.15
N GLY A 110 9.36 3.23 -6.09
CA GLY A 110 10.48 4.11 -5.71
C GLY A 110 11.58 4.16 -6.76
N THR A 111 11.92 3.01 -7.37
CA THR A 111 12.92 2.92 -8.43
C THR A 111 12.46 3.67 -9.69
N ILE A 112 11.22 3.44 -10.14
CA ILE A 112 10.65 4.17 -11.29
C ILE A 112 10.68 5.68 -11.09
N LEU A 113 10.30 6.17 -9.90
CA LEU A 113 10.36 7.60 -9.62
C LEU A 113 11.80 8.15 -9.59
N ALA A 114 12.76 7.35 -9.13
CA ALA A 114 14.16 7.73 -9.18
C ALA A 114 14.69 7.76 -10.62
N GLU A 115 14.32 6.82 -11.47
CA GLU A 115 14.62 6.80 -12.92
C GLU A 115 14.04 8.01 -13.64
N LEU A 116 12.87 8.48 -13.22
CA LEU A 116 12.23 9.70 -13.70
C LEU A 116 12.84 10.99 -13.12
N ASN A 117 14.00 10.89 -12.47
CA ASN A 117 14.73 12.01 -11.87
C ASN A 117 13.93 12.80 -10.81
N THR A 118 13.02 12.16 -10.11
CA THR A 118 12.29 12.80 -9.00
C THR A 118 13.29 13.24 -7.92
N PRO A 119 13.29 14.49 -7.45
CA PRO A 119 14.20 14.90 -6.37
C PRO A 119 14.08 14.01 -5.12
N SER A 120 15.20 13.63 -4.53
CA SER A 120 15.26 12.63 -3.45
C SER A 120 14.41 13.00 -2.23
N HIS A 121 14.33 14.29 -1.87
CA HIS A 121 13.50 14.76 -0.76
C HIS A 121 12.00 14.62 -1.05
N ILE A 122 11.58 14.83 -2.32
CA ILE A 122 10.18 14.61 -2.74
C ILE A 122 9.85 13.12 -2.68
N LEU A 123 10.73 12.27 -3.22
CA LEU A 123 10.55 10.83 -3.15
C LEU A 123 10.52 10.33 -1.70
N CYS A 124 11.39 10.84 -0.83
CA CYS A 124 11.42 10.53 0.58
C CYS A 124 10.06 10.83 1.25
N ASN A 125 9.50 12.02 0.99
CA ASN A 125 8.20 12.42 1.51
C ASN A 125 7.06 11.56 0.95
N GLN A 126 7.04 11.31 -0.35
CA GLN A 126 6.05 10.46 -1.01
C GLN A 126 6.05 9.04 -0.43
N MET A 127 7.22 8.48 -0.23
CA MET A 127 7.41 7.15 0.35
C MET A 127 7.20 7.13 1.87
N GLY A 128 7.33 8.26 2.57
CA GLY A 128 7.22 8.35 4.03
C GLY A 128 8.39 7.68 4.75
N HIS A 129 9.59 7.77 4.18
CA HIS A 129 10.79 7.29 4.83
C HIS A 129 11.21 8.24 5.97
N GLY A 130 11.49 7.67 7.14
CA GLY A 130 12.00 8.44 8.29
C GLY A 130 13.47 8.82 8.15
N ASN A 131 14.20 8.16 7.24
CA ASN A 131 15.62 8.38 6.97
C ASN A 131 15.84 8.52 5.45
N ALA A 132 16.49 9.59 5.03
CA ALA A 132 16.82 9.86 3.64
C ALA A 132 17.73 8.77 3.02
N GLN A 133 18.57 8.12 3.83
CA GLN A 133 19.43 7.02 3.37
C GLN A 133 18.64 5.86 2.77
N VAL A 134 17.42 5.60 3.27
CA VAL A 134 16.53 4.58 2.69
C VAL A 134 16.14 4.95 1.27
N THR A 135 15.92 6.24 1.00
CA THR A 135 15.57 6.74 -0.33
C THR A 135 16.78 6.74 -1.27
N GLN A 136 17.97 7.04 -0.77
CA GLN A 136 19.21 7.03 -1.58
C GLN A 136 19.49 5.68 -2.25
N LYS A 137 19.06 4.57 -1.63
CA LYS A 137 19.21 3.23 -2.21
C LYS A 137 18.58 3.09 -3.59
N TYR A 138 17.47 3.78 -3.85
CA TYR A 138 16.82 3.76 -5.17
C TYR A 138 17.69 4.44 -6.23
N TYR A 139 18.30 5.58 -5.90
CA TYR A 139 19.18 6.32 -6.83
C TYR A 139 20.49 5.56 -7.09
N LEU A 140 21.05 4.91 -6.07
CA LEU A 140 22.23 4.06 -6.25
C LEU A 140 21.94 2.87 -7.16
N ALA A 141 20.77 2.25 -7.04
CA ALA A 141 20.36 1.14 -7.90
C ALA A 141 20.23 1.59 -9.36
N VAL A 142 19.58 2.74 -9.61
CA VAL A 142 19.44 3.33 -10.95
C VAL A 142 20.81 3.69 -11.54
N SER A 143 21.70 4.33 -10.75
CA SER A 143 23.04 4.70 -11.20
C SER A 143 23.88 3.48 -11.56
N LYS A 144 23.81 2.40 -10.77
CA LYS A 144 24.51 1.15 -11.03
C LYS A 144 24.04 0.52 -12.34
N GLN A 145 22.73 0.44 -12.56
CA GLN A 145 22.17 -0.07 -13.80
C GLN A 145 22.60 0.79 -15.02
N GLY A 146 22.59 2.11 -14.87
CA GLY A 146 23.08 3.03 -15.92
C GLY A 146 24.55 2.81 -16.27
N ILE A 147 25.42 2.54 -15.29
CA ILE A 147 26.83 2.21 -15.51
C ILE A 147 26.99 0.88 -16.26
N ASP A 148 26.19 -0.13 -15.90
CA ASP A 148 26.26 -1.44 -16.56
C ASP A 148 25.80 -1.34 -18.04
N ILE A 149 24.74 -0.58 -18.32
CA ILE A 149 24.31 -0.27 -19.69
C ILE A 149 25.40 0.49 -20.46
N LEU A 150 26.05 1.46 -19.83
CA LEU A 150 27.15 2.21 -20.46
C LEU A 150 28.30 1.28 -20.85
N LYS A 151 28.73 0.41 -19.95
CA LYS A 151 29.79 -0.57 -20.21
C LYS A 151 29.42 -1.49 -21.38
N GLU A 152 28.20 -2.01 -21.40
CA GLU A 152 27.72 -2.88 -22.48
C GLU A 152 27.74 -2.17 -23.83
N LYS A 153 27.25 -0.92 -23.90
CA LYS A 153 27.29 -0.11 -25.12
C LYS A 153 28.71 0.23 -25.56
N THR A 154 29.59 0.55 -24.61
CA THR A 154 31.00 0.89 -24.92
C THR A 154 31.75 -0.32 -25.50
N ASN A 155 31.42 -1.54 -25.07
CA ASN A 155 32.02 -2.76 -25.59
C ASN A 155 31.54 -3.13 -27.03
N GLN A 156 30.54 -2.41 -27.52
CA GLN A 156 30.02 -2.60 -28.91
C GLN A 156 30.63 -1.61 -29.90
N LEU A 157 31.44 -0.65 -29.45
CA LEU A 157 32.21 0.30 -30.27
C LEU A 157 33.56 -0.28 -30.65
#